data_a2358fc61535e85819f0aa3014592972
#
_entry.id   a2358fc61535e85819f0aa3014592972
#
_cell.length_a   1.000
_cell.length_b   1.000
_cell.length_c   1.000
_cell.angle_alpha   90.00
_cell.angle_beta   90.00
_cell.angle_gamma   90.00
#
_symmetry.space_group_name_H-M   'P 1'
#
loop_
_entity.id
_entity.type
_entity.pdbx_description
1 polymer ?
#
loop_
_entity_poly.entity_id
_entity_poly.type
_entity_poly.pdbx_seq_one_letter_code
_entity_poly.pdbx_strand_id
1 'polypeptide(L)'
;MCNICLSYLSFPVITYSVQKAGDYIDKMVGSSVAEPATKIKSIKEQSLDLYQEPKDRITTALHIFYEDVINNLLDSLQRVLSSTDQIPVISKPIPIVISGGTSMPPGFKEKFEKALKRFTFPVAISQVRLAEDTLNTTAKGALIMAMTEAK
;
A
#
# COMPACT_ATOMS: atom_id res chain seq x y z
N MET A 1 7.06 0.67 -7.18
CA MET A 1 5.74 0.85 -7.80
C MET A 1 4.70 0.14 -6.96
N CYS A 2 3.56 0.74 -6.71
CA CYS A 2 2.42 0.13 -6.02
C CYS A 2 1.29 -0.09 -7.04
N ASN A 3 0.80 -1.32 -7.15
CA ASN A 3 -0.29 -1.67 -8.05
C ASN A 3 -1.61 -1.69 -7.27
N ILE A 4 -2.63 -1.10 -7.85
CA ILE A 4 -3.98 -1.02 -7.28
C ILE A 4 -4.94 -1.75 -8.22
N CYS A 5 -5.80 -2.57 -7.63
CA CYS A 5 -6.87 -3.26 -8.35
C CYS A 5 -8.16 -3.16 -7.53
N LEU A 6 -9.19 -2.60 -8.13
CA LEU A 6 -10.56 -2.78 -7.66
C LEU A 6 -11.16 -3.95 -8.42
N SER A 7 -11.57 -4.99 -7.70
CA SER A 7 -12.28 -6.14 -8.27
C SER A 7 -13.71 -6.19 -7.75
N TYR A 8 -14.63 -6.57 -8.61
CA TYR A 8 -16.03 -6.80 -8.28
C TYR A 8 -16.48 -8.16 -8.86
N LEU A 9 -17.05 -9.01 -8.02
CA LEU A 9 -17.43 -10.37 -8.40
C LEU A 9 -16.28 -11.16 -9.07
N SER A 10 -15.08 -11.03 -8.52
CA SER A 10 -13.83 -11.63 -9.01
C SER A 10 -13.27 -11.09 -10.34
N PHE A 11 -13.91 -10.08 -10.93
CA PHE A 11 -13.41 -9.42 -12.14
C PHE A 11 -12.72 -8.10 -11.79
N PRO A 12 -11.56 -7.79 -12.40
CA PRO A 12 -10.93 -6.48 -12.25
C PRO A 12 -11.76 -5.42 -12.95
N VAL A 13 -12.16 -4.38 -12.21
CA VAL A 13 -12.93 -3.23 -12.73
C VAL A 13 -11.99 -2.07 -13.03
N ILE A 14 -11.06 -1.80 -12.12
CA ILE A 14 -10.07 -0.74 -12.26
C ILE A 14 -8.71 -1.31 -11.88
N THR A 15 -7.71 -1.06 -12.74
CA THR A 15 -6.31 -1.39 -12.45
C THR A 15 -5.42 -0.22 -12.82
N TYR A 16 -4.54 0.19 -11.93
CA TYR A 16 -3.54 1.21 -12.20
C TYR A 16 -2.36 1.10 -11.22
N SER A 17 -1.32 1.91 -11.46
CA SER A 17 -0.10 1.88 -10.64
C SER A 17 0.29 3.27 -10.18
N VAL A 18 0.83 3.35 -8.97
CA VAL A 18 1.44 4.55 -8.39
C VAL A 18 2.95 4.33 -8.29
N GLN A 19 3.74 5.31 -8.72
CA GLN A 19 5.19 5.14 -8.78
C GLN A 19 5.87 5.17 -7.41
N LYS A 20 5.31 5.93 -6.44
CA LYS A 20 5.85 6.00 -5.08
C LYS A 20 5.54 4.70 -4.33
N ALA A 21 6.59 3.96 -3.96
CA ALA A 21 6.51 2.73 -3.17
C ALA A 21 7.80 2.52 -2.36
N GLY A 22 8.15 1.28 -1.99
CA GLY A 22 9.29 0.98 -1.13
C GLY A 22 10.63 1.55 -1.60
N ASP A 23 10.96 1.40 -2.90
CA ASP A 23 12.21 1.94 -3.47
C ASP A 23 12.26 3.48 -3.44
N TYR A 24 11.11 4.14 -3.56
CA TYR A 24 11.01 5.59 -3.39
C TYR A 24 11.38 6.00 -1.97
N ILE A 25 10.86 5.29 -0.96
CA ILE A 25 11.20 5.52 0.45
C ILE A 25 12.71 5.40 0.64
N ASP A 26 13.33 4.30 0.16
CA ASP A 26 14.75 4.03 0.33
C ASP A 26 15.63 5.13 -0.26
N LYS A 27 15.30 5.59 -1.47
CA LYS A 27 16.02 6.66 -2.16
C LYS A 27 15.87 8.02 -1.46
N MET A 28 14.63 8.37 -1.11
CA MET A 28 14.35 9.70 -0.54
C MET A 28 14.91 9.83 0.87
N VAL A 29 14.76 8.79 1.70
CA VAL A 29 15.39 8.75 3.02
C VAL A 29 16.89 8.82 2.88
N GLY A 30 17.50 7.96 2.03
CA GLY A 30 18.94 7.95 1.81
C GLY A 30 19.48 9.34 1.42
N SER A 31 18.82 10.01 0.48
CA SER A 31 19.17 11.37 0.06
C SER A 31 19.02 12.38 1.21
N SER A 32 17.99 12.27 2.04
CA SER A 32 17.73 13.23 3.12
C SER A 32 18.70 13.15 4.30
N VAL A 33 19.28 11.95 4.51
CA VAL A 33 20.22 11.70 5.64
C VAL A 33 21.66 11.46 5.18
N ALA A 34 21.95 11.59 3.88
CA ALA A 34 23.25 11.33 3.24
C ALA A 34 23.75 9.88 3.46
N GLU A 35 22.85 8.91 3.32
CA GLU A 35 23.15 7.48 3.46
C GLU A 35 22.75 6.70 2.18
N PRO A 36 23.43 5.59 1.86
CA PRO A 36 23.07 4.77 0.72
C PRO A 36 21.66 4.17 0.86
N ALA A 37 20.88 4.15 -0.23
CA ALA A 37 19.53 3.57 -0.26
C ALA A 37 19.52 2.07 0.18
N THR A 38 20.59 1.34 -0.09
CA THR A 38 20.76 -0.05 0.35
C THR A 38 20.83 -0.20 1.86
N LYS A 39 21.47 0.75 2.56
CA LYS A 39 21.51 0.80 4.03
C LYS A 39 20.13 1.10 4.59
N ILE A 40 19.43 2.07 3.99
CA ILE A 40 18.04 2.43 4.40
C ILE A 40 17.11 1.23 4.21
N LYS A 41 17.23 0.55 3.07
CA LYS A 41 16.45 -0.68 2.80
C LYS A 41 16.68 -1.73 3.89
N SER A 42 17.92 -1.99 4.25
CA SER A 42 18.25 -2.97 5.32
C SER A 42 17.61 -2.60 6.65
N ILE A 43 17.71 -1.33 7.07
CA ILE A 43 17.09 -0.84 8.30
C ILE A 43 15.57 -0.99 8.24
N LYS A 44 14.95 -0.58 7.14
CA LYS A 44 13.51 -0.68 6.91
C LYS A 44 13.00 -2.12 7.01
N GLU A 45 13.73 -3.09 6.44
CA GLU A 45 13.31 -4.49 6.40
C GLU A 45 13.60 -5.25 7.70
N GLN A 46 14.61 -4.84 8.47
CA GLN A 46 15.07 -5.61 9.63
C GLN A 46 14.65 -5.05 10.97
N SER A 47 14.49 -3.74 11.09
CA SER A 47 14.35 -3.09 12.40
C SER A 47 13.31 -1.97 12.48
N LEU A 48 12.67 -1.59 11.38
CA LEU A 48 11.67 -0.53 11.40
C LEU A 48 10.40 -1.00 12.10
N ASP A 49 10.00 -0.25 13.13
CA ASP A 49 8.73 -0.38 13.81
C ASP A 49 8.03 0.98 13.82
N LEU A 50 6.94 1.08 13.07
CA LEU A 50 6.17 2.31 12.90
C LEU A 50 5.23 2.62 14.08
N TYR A 51 5.11 1.73 15.07
CA TYR A 51 4.45 2.03 16.34
C TYR A 51 5.31 2.88 17.26
N GLN A 52 6.64 2.69 17.17
CA GLN A 52 7.57 3.38 18.05
C GLN A 52 7.79 4.82 17.58
N GLU A 53 8.02 5.71 18.53
CA GLU A 53 8.50 7.06 18.23
C GLU A 53 9.89 6.99 17.59
N PRO A 54 10.16 7.78 16.54
CA PRO A 54 11.46 7.76 15.89
C PRO A 54 12.56 8.27 16.84
N LYS A 55 13.68 7.55 16.92
CA LYS A 55 14.77 7.81 17.87
C LYS A 55 15.96 8.55 17.25
N ASP A 56 16.07 8.56 15.94
CA ASP A 56 17.18 9.14 15.19
C ASP A 56 16.70 9.73 13.85
N ARG A 57 17.63 10.35 13.11
CA ARG A 57 17.34 11.00 11.84
C ARG A 57 16.82 10.03 10.77
N ILE A 58 17.33 8.80 10.74
CA ILE A 58 16.92 7.80 9.74
C ILE A 58 15.51 7.34 10.03
N THR A 59 15.20 6.96 11.26
CA THR A 59 13.85 6.52 11.64
C THR A 59 12.84 7.65 11.52
N THR A 60 13.22 8.90 11.84
CA THR A 60 12.37 10.08 11.59
C THR A 60 12.05 10.24 10.11
N ALA A 61 13.06 10.18 9.25
CA ALA A 61 12.86 10.28 7.81
C ALA A 61 12.01 9.12 7.26
N LEU A 62 12.24 7.89 7.74
CA LEU A 62 11.40 6.74 7.38
C LEU A 62 9.94 6.99 7.72
N HIS A 63 9.61 7.44 8.92
CA HIS A 63 8.23 7.76 9.32
C HIS A 63 7.58 8.79 8.39
N ILE A 64 8.31 9.86 8.04
CA ILE A 64 7.83 10.92 7.14
C ILE A 64 7.54 10.36 5.75
N PHE A 65 8.47 9.62 5.17
CA PHE A 65 8.30 9.09 3.81
C PHE A 65 7.30 7.93 3.72
N TYR A 66 7.10 7.16 4.77
CA TYR A 66 5.99 6.22 4.87
C TYR A 66 4.64 6.94 4.86
N GLU A 67 4.52 8.04 5.59
CA GLU A 67 3.30 8.86 5.57
C GLU A 67 3.06 9.52 4.20
N ASP A 68 4.12 10.00 3.54
CA ASP A 68 4.04 10.54 2.16
C ASP A 68 3.54 9.48 1.17
N VAL A 69 4.08 8.26 1.22
CA VAL A 69 3.65 7.16 0.34
C VAL A 69 2.20 6.78 0.60
N ILE A 70 1.78 6.64 1.86
CA ILE A 70 0.40 6.32 2.22
C ILE A 70 -0.55 7.41 1.73
N ASN A 71 -0.25 8.68 1.98
CA ASN A 71 -1.09 9.79 1.55
C ASN A 71 -1.18 9.90 0.02
N ASN A 72 -0.06 9.73 -0.69
CA ASN A 72 -0.03 9.73 -2.14
C ASN A 72 -0.87 8.60 -2.74
N LEU A 73 -0.82 7.42 -2.13
CA LEU A 73 -1.63 6.26 -2.54
C LEU A 73 -3.13 6.54 -2.34
N LEU A 74 -3.52 7.04 -1.17
CA LEU A 74 -4.91 7.33 -0.84
C LEU A 74 -5.49 8.48 -1.68
N ASP A 75 -4.71 9.52 -1.92
CA ASP A 75 -5.09 10.63 -2.80
C ASP A 75 -5.29 10.15 -4.25
N SER A 76 -4.38 9.31 -4.75
CA SER A 76 -4.52 8.68 -6.06
C SER A 76 -5.78 7.81 -6.15
N LEU A 77 -6.03 7.01 -5.10
CA LEU A 77 -7.22 6.16 -5.03
C LEU A 77 -8.51 7.00 -5.02
N GLN A 78 -8.56 8.06 -4.23
CA GLN A 78 -9.70 8.97 -4.19
C GLN A 78 -9.97 9.59 -5.56
N ARG A 79 -8.91 10.10 -6.22
CA ARG A 79 -9.04 10.71 -7.55
C ARG A 79 -9.56 9.72 -8.58
N VAL A 80 -8.99 8.54 -8.67
CA VAL A 80 -9.40 7.54 -9.66
C VAL A 80 -10.83 7.07 -9.41
N LEU A 81 -11.20 6.78 -8.17
CA LEU A 81 -12.56 6.35 -7.84
C LEU A 81 -13.61 7.47 -8.07
N SER A 82 -13.23 8.74 -7.93
CA SER A 82 -14.14 9.86 -8.14
C SER A 82 -14.27 10.30 -9.61
N SER A 83 -13.30 9.93 -10.46
CA SER A 83 -13.24 10.36 -11.86
C SER A 83 -13.72 9.31 -12.86
N THR A 84 -14.07 8.11 -12.42
CA THR A 84 -14.46 7.02 -13.33
C THR A 84 -15.94 6.67 -13.21
N ASP A 85 -16.60 6.56 -14.36
CA ASP A 85 -17.97 6.05 -14.47
C ASP A 85 -18.04 4.51 -14.58
N GLN A 86 -16.88 3.85 -14.55
CA GLN A 86 -16.80 2.39 -14.72
C GLN A 86 -17.10 1.60 -13.45
N ILE A 87 -17.24 2.26 -12.30
CA ILE A 87 -17.52 1.58 -11.04
C ILE A 87 -18.99 1.15 -11.03
N PRO A 88 -19.26 -0.16 -10.92
CA PRO A 88 -20.64 -0.62 -10.75
C PRO A 88 -21.20 -0.10 -9.42
N VAL A 89 -22.52 -0.06 -9.30
CA VAL A 89 -23.18 0.30 -8.04
C VAL A 89 -22.84 -0.77 -6.99
N ILE A 90 -21.94 -0.42 -6.08
CA ILE A 90 -21.51 -1.30 -4.99
C ILE A 90 -22.34 -0.97 -3.76
N SER A 91 -23.33 -1.79 -3.46
CA SER A 91 -24.28 -1.58 -2.36
C SER A 91 -23.73 -1.96 -0.97
N LYS A 92 -22.65 -2.75 -0.92
CA LYS A 92 -22.04 -3.20 0.34
C LYS A 92 -20.64 -2.58 0.51
N PRO A 93 -20.26 -2.20 1.73
CA PRO A 93 -18.89 -1.73 1.99
C PRO A 93 -17.85 -2.79 1.60
N ILE A 94 -16.77 -2.37 0.96
CA ILE A 94 -15.70 -3.24 0.48
C ILE A 94 -14.45 -3.14 1.36
N PRO A 95 -13.67 -4.23 1.54
CA PRO A 95 -12.40 -4.15 2.25
C PRO A 95 -11.29 -3.63 1.34
N ILE A 96 -10.31 -2.94 1.94
CA ILE A 96 -9.00 -2.72 1.34
C ILE A 96 -8.06 -3.83 1.81
N VAL A 97 -7.46 -4.55 0.88
CA VAL A 97 -6.45 -5.58 1.16
C VAL A 97 -5.09 -5.04 0.74
N ILE A 98 -4.16 -4.99 1.67
CA ILE A 98 -2.81 -4.49 1.46
C ILE A 98 -1.84 -5.66 1.40
N SER A 99 -0.91 -5.62 0.44
CA SER A 99 0.11 -6.64 0.22
C SER A 99 1.43 -6.00 -0.22
N GLY A 100 2.52 -6.71 -0.07
CA GLY A 100 3.86 -6.30 -0.48
C GLY A 100 4.77 -5.94 0.70
N GLY A 101 6.08 -6.01 0.48
CA GLY A 101 7.10 -5.81 1.53
C GLY A 101 7.04 -4.45 2.24
N THR A 102 6.58 -3.39 1.54
CA THR A 102 6.41 -2.05 2.14
C THR A 102 5.38 -2.03 3.27
N SER A 103 4.42 -2.95 3.27
CA SER A 103 3.38 -3.03 4.31
C SER A 103 3.75 -3.90 5.52
N MET A 104 4.94 -4.51 5.51
CA MET A 104 5.37 -5.44 6.56
C MET A 104 5.78 -4.79 7.89
N PRO A 105 6.40 -3.59 7.93
CA PRO A 105 6.78 -3.01 9.20
C PRO A 105 5.59 -2.90 10.16
N PRO A 106 5.77 -3.31 11.44
CA PRO A 106 4.75 -3.13 12.47
C PRO A 106 4.24 -1.69 12.50
N GLY A 107 2.94 -1.49 12.70
CA GLY A 107 2.32 -0.16 12.70
C GLY A 107 1.94 0.40 11.33
N PHE A 108 2.30 -0.27 10.22
CA PHE A 108 1.93 0.20 8.88
C PHE A 108 0.41 0.26 8.68
N LYS A 109 -0.28 -0.81 9.05
CA LYS A 109 -1.74 -0.90 8.90
C LYS A 109 -2.45 0.22 9.67
N GLU A 110 -2.04 0.47 10.88
CA GLU A 110 -2.63 1.50 11.76
C GLU A 110 -2.37 2.92 11.22
N LYS A 111 -1.17 3.18 10.70
CA LYS A 111 -0.88 4.44 10.01
C LYS A 111 -1.75 4.60 8.76
N PHE A 112 -1.93 3.53 8.00
CA PHE A 112 -2.80 3.53 6.81
C PHE A 112 -4.26 3.78 7.20
N GLU A 113 -4.80 3.09 8.20
CA GLU A 113 -6.17 3.29 8.69
C GLU A 113 -6.38 4.71 9.25
N LYS A 114 -5.39 5.26 9.95
CA LYS A 114 -5.43 6.64 10.44
C LYS A 114 -5.46 7.65 9.29
N ALA A 115 -4.63 7.43 8.26
CA ALA A 115 -4.63 8.26 7.06
C ALA A 115 -5.94 8.14 6.29
N LEU A 116 -6.47 6.92 6.11
CA LEU A 116 -7.70 6.64 5.39
C LEU A 116 -8.89 7.47 5.89
N LYS A 117 -8.97 7.71 7.20
CA LYS A 117 -10.05 8.52 7.81
C LYS A 117 -10.09 9.97 7.35
N ARG A 118 -9.03 10.46 6.73
CA ARG A 118 -8.94 11.84 6.17
C ARG A 118 -9.46 11.96 4.74
N PHE A 119 -9.76 10.83 4.12
CA PHE A 119 -10.21 10.77 2.72
C PHE A 119 -11.68 10.34 2.64
N THR A 120 -12.38 10.86 1.64
CA THR A 120 -13.76 10.45 1.33
C THR A 120 -13.78 9.72 0.01
N PHE A 121 -14.38 8.55 -0.02
CA PHE A 121 -14.47 7.71 -1.21
C PHE A 121 -15.93 7.58 -1.67
N PRO A 122 -16.21 7.46 -2.98
CA PRO A 122 -17.55 7.22 -3.49
C PRO A 122 -18.07 5.81 -3.16
N VAL A 123 -17.18 4.92 -2.71
CA VAL A 123 -17.49 3.56 -2.27
C VAL A 123 -17.20 3.43 -0.79
N ALA A 124 -18.13 2.88 -0.03
CA ALA A 124 -17.93 2.66 1.41
C ALA A 124 -16.85 1.61 1.67
N ILE A 125 -15.88 1.93 2.52
CA ILE A 125 -14.82 1.01 2.94
C ILE A 125 -15.22 0.35 4.26
N SER A 126 -15.19 -0.99 4.30
CA SER A 126 -15.56 -1.76 5.50
C SER A 126 -14.40 -1.90 6.49
N GLN A 127 -13.22 -2.24 6.00
CA GLN A 127 -12.03 -2.46 6.82
C GLN A 127 -10.75 -2.44 5.97
N VAL A 128 -9.62 -2.27 6.63
CA VAL A 128 -8.29 -2.50 6.05
C VAL A 128 -7.71 -3.79 6.63
N ARG A 129 -7.18 -4.64 5.78
CA ARG A 129 -6.50 -5.86 6.22
C ARG A 129 -5.20 -6.08 5.44
N LEU A 130 -4.23 -6.69 6.08
CA LEU A 130 -3.05 -7.20 5.40
C LEU A 130 -3.38 -8.55 4.77
N ALA A 131 -2.79 -8.85 3.63
CA ALA A 131 -2.84 -10.18 3.05
C ALA A 131 -2.13 -11.18 4.00
N GLU A 132 -2.63 -12.41 4.06
CA GLU A 132 -2.05 -13.46 4.92
C GLU A 132 -0.57 -13.73 4.61
N ASP A 133 -0.21 -13.70 3.33
CA ASP A 133 1.18 -13.79 2.88
C ASP A 133 1.49 -12.58 2.01
N THR A 134 1.92 -11.50 2.66
CA THR A 134 2.12 -10.20 2.01
C THR A 134 3.16 -10.22 0.89
N LEU A 135 4.15 -11.12 0.94
CA LEU A 135 5.21 -11.19 -0.07
C LEU A 135 4.82 -11.99 -1.31
N ASN A 136 4.07 -13.07 -1.13
CA ASN A 136 3.78 -14.01 -2.21
C ASN A 136 2.35 -13.92 -2.76
N THR A 137 1.54 -12.96 -2.30
CA THR A 137 0.12 -12.81 -2.70
C THR A 137 -0.04 -12.78 -4.22
N THR A 138 0.78 -12.00 -4.92
CA THR A 138 0.70 -11.88 -6.39
C THR A 138 1.03 -13.21 -7.09
N ALA A 139 2.07 -13.91 -6.65
CA ALA A 139 2.44 -15.21 -7.21
C ALA A 139 1.37 -16.28 -6.95
N LYS A 140 0.80 -16.30 -5.74
CA LYS A 140 -0.33 -17.18 -5.39
C LYS A 140 -1.57 -16.89 -6.24
N GLY A 141 -1.89 -15.61 -6.44
CA GLY A 141 -3.00 -15.20 -7.29
C GLY A 141 -2.81 -15.65 -8.74
N ALA A 142 -1.62 -15.46 -9.31
CA ALA A 142 -1.29 -15.91 -10.66
C ALA A 142 -1.39 -17.45 -10.79
N LEU A 143 -0.91 -18.19 -9.79
CA LEU A 143 -1.05 -19.65 -9.76
C LEU A 143 -2.52 -20.11 -9.77
N ILE A 144 -3.36 -19.49 -8.93
CA ILE A 144 -4.79 -19.80 -8.88
C ILE A 144 -5.44 -19.55 -10.24
N MET A 145 -5.15 -18.42 -10.88
CA MET A 145 -5.68 -18.11 -12.21
C MET A 145 -5.23 -19.16 -13.25
N ALA A 146 -3.95 -19.49 -13.30
CA ALA A 146 -3.45 -20.51 -14.21
C ALA A 146 -4.14 -21.88 -14.01
N MET A 147 -4.40 -22.27 -12.76
CA MET A 147 -5.11 -23.52 -12.45
C MET A 147 -6.60 -23.50 -12.83
N THR A 148 -7.23 -22.32 -12.87
CA THR A 148 -8.64 -22.19 -13.27
C THR A 148 -8.81 -22.14 -14.79
N GLU A 149 -7.84 -21.57 -15.52
CA GLU A 149 -7.86 -21.50 -16.98
C GLU A 149 -7.41 -22.81 -17.66
N ALA A 150 -6.66 -23.65 -16.95
CA ALA A 150 -6.19 -24.94 -17.48
C ALA A 150 -7.26 -26.07 -17.51
N LYS A 151 -8.49 -25.72 -17.19
CA LYS A 151 -9.66 -26.63 -17.31
C LYS A 151 -10.48 -26.32 -18.55
#